data_ce91d3ad32175f340671b7d2d63ad741
#
_entry.id   ce91d3ad32175f340671b7d2d63ad741
#
_cell.length_a   1.000
_cell.length_b   1.000
_cell.length_c   1.000
_cell.angle_alpha   90.00
_cell.angle_beta   90.00
_cell.angle_gamma   90.00
#
_symmetry.space_group_name_H-M   'P 1'
#
loop_
_entity.id
_entity.type
_entity.pdbx_description
1 polymer ?
#
loop_
_entity_poly.entity_id
_entity_poly.type
_entity_poly.pdbx_seq_one_letter_code
_entity_poly.pdbx_strand_id
1 'polypeptide(L)'
;MAKLKDDFKVSFYLKKNIVRNGLCPVMGRIYIGNDIAQFSCKLDVDPALWDTRAGRMNGKSNLARTVNRRIDKINVVVNSKYRENRL
;
A
#
# COMPACT_ATOMS: atom_id res chain seq x y z
N MET A 1 -2.45 -22.15 17.37
CA MET A 1 -2.69 -21.70 16.71
C MET A 1 -2.73 -21.60 15.30
N ALA A 2 -3.73 -22.13 14.81
CA ALA A 2 -3.91 -22.13 13.38
C ALA A 2 -3.87 -20.78 12.79
N LYS A 3 -4.13 -19.79 13.57
CA LYS A 3 -4.15 -18.49 13.01
C LYS A 3 -2.82 -18.03 12.53
N LEU A 4 -1.77 -18.70 12.86
CA LEU A 4 -0.49 -18.29 12.37
C LEU A 4 -0.37 -18.38 10.89
N LYS A 5 -1.07 -19.30 10.27
CA LYS A 5 -0.97 -19.38 8.86
C LYS A 5 -1.75 -18.33 8.22
N ASP A 6 -2.53 -17.61 8.97
CA ASP A 6 -3.33 -16.57 8.41
C ASP A 6 -2.67 -15.23 8.51
N ASP A 7 -1.41 -15.18 8.86
CA ASP A 7 -0.71 -13.93 8.91
C ASP A 7 -0.67 -13.33 7.54
N PHE A 8 -1.47 -12.31 7.38
CA PHE A 8 -1.60 -11.63 6.11
C PHE A 8 -1.68 -10.16 6.40
N LYS A 9 -0.81 -9.42 5.78
CA LYS A 9 -0.75 -7.99 6.01
C LYS A 9 -0.39 -7.27 4.73
N VAL A 10 -1.05 -6.14 4.49
CA VAL A 10 -0.75 -5.30 3.35
C VAL A 10 -0.27 -3.96 3.90
N SER A 11 0.83 -3.47 3.38
CA SER A 11 1.30 -2.15 3.76
C SER A 11 1.68 -1.37 2.52
N PHE A 12 1.75 -0.06 2.66
CA PHE A 12 2.08 0.83 1.56
C PHE A 12 3.23 1.72 1.97
N TYR A 13 4.13 1.99 1.04
CA TYR A 13 5.31 2.79 1.32
C TYR A 13 5.76 3.50 0.05
N LEU A 14 6.66 4.45 0.19
CA LEU A 14 7.23 5.15 -0.96
C LEU A 14 8.59 4.60 -1.29
N LYS A 15 8.86 4.49 -2.59
CA LYS A 15 10.18 4.09 -3.05
C LYS A 15 10.97 5.36 -3.25
N LYS A 16 11.59 5.84 -2.17
CA LYS A 16 12.20 7.16 -2.16
C LYS A 16 13.48 7.29 -2.95
N ASN A 17 14.06 6.20 -3.40
CA ASN A 17 15.24 6.27 -4.23
C ASN A 17 14.91 6.56 -5.70
N ILE A 18 13.63 6.62 -6.03
CA ILE A 18 13.18 7.00 -7.36
C ILE A 18 12.37 8.27 -7.23
N VAL A 19 12.88 9.37 -7.79
CA VAL A 19 12.19 10.64 -7.70
C VAL A 19 12.04 11.20 -9.11
N ARG A 20 10.80 11.50 -9.51
CA ARG A 20 10.51 12.10 -10.80
C ARG A 20 9.66 13.32 -10.56
N ASN A 21 10.16 14.48 -11.01
CA ASN A 21 9.41 15.72 -10.84
C ASN A 21 9.05 15.99 -9.39
N GLY A 22 9.92 15.56 -8.46
CA GLY A 22 9.66 15.76 -7.04
C GLY A 22 8.71 14.77 -6.43
N LEU A 23 8.30 13.74 -7.17
CA LEU A 23 7.36 12.74 -6.69
C LEU A 23 8.01 11.38 -6.59
N CYS A 24 7.53 10.58 -5.65
CA CYS A 24 8.01 9.22 -5.45
C CYS A 24 6.88 8.24 -5.70
N PRO A 25 7.18 7.06 -6.26
CA PRO A 25 6.12 6.07 -6.49
C PRO A 25 5.66 5.41 -5.22
N VAL A 26 4.38 5.10 -5.16
CA VAL A 26 3.78 4.39 -4.05
C VAL A 26 3.84 2.90 -4.36
N MET A 27 4.36 2.14 -3.41
CA MET A 27 4.47 0.69 -3.55
C MET A 27 3.63 0.00 -2.50
N GLY A 28 3.19 -1.20 -2.82
CA GLY A 28 2.50 -2.04 -1.87
C GLY A 28 3.34 -3.25 -1.53
N ARG A 29 3.18 -3.75 -0.33
CA ARG A 29 3.90 -4.94 0.11
C ARG A 29 2.93 -5.85 0.82
N ILE A 30 2.92 -7.10 0.42
CA ILE A 30 2.05 -8.10 1.01
C ILE A 30 2.89 -9.11 1.76
N TYR A 31 2.56 -9.31 3.03
CA TYR A 31 3.22 -10.30 3.86
C TYR A 31 2.28 -11.48 4.02
N ILE A 32 2.72 -12.65 3.64
CA ILE A 32 1.94 -13.88 3.78
C ILE A 32 2.84 -14.92 4.41
N GLY A 33 2.67 -15.14 5.70
CA GLY A 33 3.55 -16.04 6.42
C GLY A 33 4.98 -15.54 6.33
N ASN A 34 5.85 -16.33 5.74
CA ASN A 34 7.25 -15.94 5.57
C ASN A 34 7.54 -15.32 4.21
N ASP A 35 6.53 -15.19 3.38
CA ASP A 35 6.72 -14.67 2.04
C ASP A 35 6.37 -13.20 1.98
N ILE A 36 7.06 -12.48 1.11
CA ILE A 36 6.80 -11.06 0.89
C ILE A 36 6.72 -10.82 -0.60
N ALA A 37 5.65 -10.16 -1.02
CA ALA A 37 5.48 -9.77 -2.40
C ALA A 37 5.34 -8.27 -2.47
N GLN A 38 5.84 -7.66 -3.53
CA GLN A 38 5.77 -6.23 -3.73
C GLN A 38 5.10 -5.93 -5.05
N PHE A 39 4.41 -4.81 -5.11
CA PHE A 39 3.76 -4.39 -6.34
C PHE A 39 3.70 -2.87 -6.40
N SER A 40 3.53 -2.35 -7.60
CA SER A 40 3.39 -0.92 -7.80
C SER A 40 1.94 -0.52 -7.74
N CYS A 41 1.64 0.57 -7.05
CA CYS A 41 0.29 1.09 -7.00
C CYS A 41 0.01 2.01 -8.18
N LYS A 42 1.05 2.31 -8.98
CA LYS A 42 0.94 3.22 -10.13
C LYS A 42 0.45 4.59 -9.72
N LEU A 43 0.95 5.04 -8.60
CA LEU A 43 0.68 6.37 -8.08
C LEU A 43 2.00 7.02 -7.73
N ASP A 44 2.11 8.32 -7.97
CA ASP A 44 3.28 9.10 -7.58
C ASP A 44 2.82 10.20 -6.66
N VAL A 45 3.51 10.41 -5.56
CA VAL A 45 3.11 11.41 -4.58
C VAL A 45 4.31 12.16 -4.06
N ASP A 46 4.04 13.34 -3.51
CA ASP A 46 5.05 14.17 -2.89
C ASP A 46 5.43 13.52 -1.56
N PRO A 47 6.70 13.13 -1.39
CA PRO A 47 7.10 12.45 -0.17
C PRO A 47 6.93 13.28 1.09
N ALA A 48 6.90 14.60 0.96
CA ALA A 48 6.71 15.46 2.12
C ALA A 48 5.29 15.35 2.68
N LEU A 49 4.36 14.90 1.86
CA LEU A 49 2.95 14.77 2.26
C LEU A 49 2.56 13.34 2.60
N TRP A 50 3.53 12.46 2.63
CA TRP A 50 3.27 11.04 2.90
C TRP A 50 3.45 10.74 4.38
N ASP A 51 2.51 10.04 4.97
CA ASP A 51 2.62 9.61 6.35
C ASP A 51 3.17 8.19 6.35
N THR A 52 4.44 8.06 6.66
CA THR A 52 5.11 6.76 6.63
C THR A 52 4.48 5.77 7.60
N ARG A 53 4.05 6.27 8.73
CA ARG A 53 3.49 5.40 9.75
C ARG A 53 2.12 4.86 9.34
N ALA A 54 1.30 5.74 8.78
CA ALA A 54 -0.04 5.34 8.36
C ALA A 54 -0.04 4.67 7.00
N GLY A 55 1.00 4.86 6.19
CA GLY A 55 1.05 4.31 4.86
C GLY A 55 0.09 4.98 3.91
N ARG A 56 -0.10 6.28 4.04
CA ARG A 56 -1.01 7.04 3.19
C ARG A 56 -0.66 8.51 3.24
N MET A 57 -1.37 9.29 2.44
CA MET A 57 -1.12 10.72 2.37
C MET A 57 -1.66 11.45 3.59
N ASN A 58 -0.94 12.47 4.02
CA ASN A 58 -1.42 13.38 5.03
C ASN A 58 -2.29 14.45 4.41
N GLY A 59 -3.16 15.03 5.21
CA GLY A 59 -3.91 16.19 4.81
C GLY A 59 -5.26 15.85 4.24
N LYS A 60 -5.97 16.90 3.84
CA LYS A 60 -7.34 16.76 3.37
C LYS A 60 -7.54 17.34 1.98
N SER A 61 -6.47 17.55 1.25
CA SER A 61 -6.58 18.07 -0.10
C SER A 61 -7.26 17.07 -1.00
N ASN A 62 -7.72 17.53 -2.15
CA ASN A 62 -8.36 16.63 -3.11
C ASN A 62 -7.39 15.56 -3.57
N LEU A 63 -6.12 15.93 -3.73
CA LEU A 63 -5.12 14.97 -4.13
C LEU A 63 -4.93 13.89 -3.06
N ALA A 64 -4.85 14.30 -1.80
CA ALA A 64 -4.68 13.34 -0.72
C ALA A 64 -5.87 12.38 -0.65
N ARG A 65 -7.07 12.90 -0.83
CA ARG A 65 -8.26 12.05 -0.81
C ARG A 65 -8.27 11.07 -1.96
N THR A 66 -7.87 11.52 -3.14
CA THR A 66 -7.84 10.67 -4.32
C THR A 66 -6.84 9.54 -4.14
N VAL A 67 -5.64 9.86 -3.68
CA VAL A 67 -4.61 8.86 -3.46
C VAL A 67 -5.04 7.87 -2.39
N ASN A 68 -5.56 8.38 -1.27
CA ASN A 68 -5.94 7.50 -0.18
C ASN A 68 -7.11 6.60 -0.56
N ARG A 69 -8.02 7.11 -1.36
CA ARG A 69 -9.13 6.28 -1.85
C ARG A 69 -8.61 5.15 -2.73
N ARG A 70 -7.62 5.44 -3.55
CA ARG A 70 -7.03 4.43 -4.41
C ARG A 70 -6.33 3.37 -3.57
N ILE A 71 -5.62 3.79 -2.53
CA ILE A 71 -4.95 2.88 -1.63
C ILE A 71 -5.97 1.98 -0.93
N ASP A 72 -7.06 2.55 -0.46
CA ASP A 72 -8.10 1.78 0.19
C ASP A 72 -8.71 0.75 -0.77
N LYS A 73 -8.92 1.15 -2.02
CA LYS A 73 -9.48 0.24 -3.00
C LYS A 73 -8.53 -0.91 -3.29
N ILE A 74 -7.25 -0.62 -3.43
CA ILE A 74 -6.26 -1.66 -3.65
C ILE A 74 -6.24 -2.62 -2.47
N ASN A 75 -6.30 -2.08 -1.27
CA ASN A 75 -6.28 -2.90 -0.08
C ASN A 75 -7.48 -3.85 -0.05
N VAL A 76 -8.66 -3.35 -0.40
CA VAL A 76 -9.85 -4.19 -0.44
C VAL A 76 -9.70 -5.30 -1.49
N VAL A 77 -9.21 -4.95 -2.67
CA VAL A 77 -9.06 -5.93 -3.74
C VAL A 77 -8.06 -7.01 -3.35
N VAL A 78 -6.93 -6.62 -2.76
CA VAL A 78 -5.92 -7.58 -2.37
C VAL A 78 -6.46 -8.51 -1.29
N ASN A 79 -7.13 -7.96 -0.30
CA ASN A 79 -7.70 -8.77 0.76
C ASN A 79 -8.74 -9.74 0.22
N SER A 80 -9.56 -9.28 -0.69
CA SER A 80 -10.58 -10.10 -1.28
C SER A 80 -9.98 -11.27 -2.04
N LYS A 81 -8.97 -10.99 -2.86
CA LYS A 81 -8.33 -12.04 -3.62
C LYS A 81 -7.60 -13.04 -2.74
N TYR A 82 -6.99 -12.55 -1.69
CA TYR A 82 -6.30 -13.45 -0.79
C TYR A 82 -7.29 -14.41 -0.14
N ARG A 83 -8.43 -13.91 0.28
CA ARG A 83 -9.43 -14.75 0.90
C ARG A 83 -9.99 -15.78 -0.06
N GLU A 84 -10.20 -15.40 -1.30
CA GLU A 84 -10.69 -16.33 -2.30
C GLU A 84 -9.70 -17.45 -2.52
N ASN A 85 -8.43 -17.12 -2.57
CA ASN A 85 -7.42 -18.12 -2.84
C ASN A 85 -7.21 -19.09 -1.70
N ARG A 86 -7.68 -18.76 -0.53
CA ARG A 86 -7.54 -19.66 0.61
C ARG A 86 -8.53 -20.78 0.57
N LEU A 87 -9.59 -20.58 -0.11
CA LEU A 87 -10.60 -21.60 -0.18
C LEU A 87 -10.25 -22.69 -1.18
#